data_9965d7d7605ad532c9ea10670b8f49d2
#
_entry.id   9965d7d7605ad532c9ea10670b8f49d2
#
_cell.length_a   1.000
_cell.length_b   1.000
_cell.length_c   1.000
_cell.angle_alpha   90.00
_cell.angle_beta   90.00
_cell.angle_gamma   90.00
#
_symmetry.space_group_name_H-M   'P 1'
#
loop_
_entity.id
_entity.type
_entity.pdbx_description
1 polymer ?
#
loop_
_entity_poly.entity_id
_entity_poly.type
_entity_poly.pdbx_seq_one_letter_code
_entity_poly.pdbx_strand_id
1 'polypeptide(L)'
;IFMKTGIYPTPPHVSTVTEGVDQHVHAAIAKLNSSLSLLSGWLAFLDWSGHLAVSPGKRLELMELAFEQMQYLSGHIFCTALAASGGRGFFCLFPRSTDHRFRAEEWHRWPFNLMQQSFLLAEHWWGTATTKVWGVSDHHERIVSFTARQLLDIFSPSNGLLTNPVLLHHSTEAGGLNLLHGYLNALDDLKRLVTGQPPAGTEDFVVGRNVAITPGKVVLRNRLIELIQYTPTTEKAFPEPVLIVPAWIMKYYILDLSPQNSLIKY
;
A
#
# COMPACT_ATOMS: atom_id res chain seq x y z
N ILE A 1 -15.84 47.76 42.57
CA ILE A 1 -15.08 47.93 41.31
C ILE A 1 -15.74 47.03 40.30
N PHE A 2 -16.65 47.62 39.45
CA PHE A 2 -17.28 46.89 38.34
C PHE A 2 -16.34 46.95 37.14
N MET A 3 -15.75 45.83 36.75
CA MET A 3 -15.11 45.66 35.45
C MET A 3 -16.21 45.56 34.38
N LYS A 4 -16.35 46.59 33.53
CA LYS A 4 -17.09 46.50 32.27
C LYS A 4 -16.33 45.57 31.35
N THR A 5 -16.83 44.35 31.09
CA THR A 5 -16.41 43.51 30.00
C THR A 5 -16.79 44.21 28.69
N GLY A 6 -15.81 44.78 28.01
CA GLY A 6 -16.00 45.32 26.67
C GLY A 6 -16.42 44.21 25.71
N ILE A 7 -17.64 44.29 25.19
CA ILE A 7 -18.08 43.48 24.05
C ILE A 7 -17.33 44.00 22.84
N TYR A 8 -16.26 43.30 22.44
CA TYR A 8 -15.64 43.55 21.14
C TYR A 8 -16.63 43.14 20.05
N PRO A 9 -16.93 44.00 19.07
CA PRO A 9 -17.77 43.58 17.96
C PRO A 9 -17.09 42.42 17.25
N THR A 10 -17.79 41.29 17.14
CA THR A 10 -17.37 40.18 16.29
C THR A 10 -17.12 40.73 14.88
N PRO A 11 -15.94 40.43 14.28
CA PRO A 11 -15.71 40.87 12.91
C PRO A 11 -16.82 40.34 12.00
N PRO A 12 -17.23 41.09 10.99
CA PRO A 12 -18.29 40.66 10.08
C PRO A 12 -17.86 39.30 9.49
N HIS A 13 -18.78 38.34 9.50
CA HIS A 13 -18.58 37.01 8.90
C HIS A 13 -18.01 37.18 7.50
N VAL A 14 -16.76 36.81 7.32
CA VAL A 14 -16.17 36.58 6.01
C VAL A 14 -17.10 35.59 5.33
N SER A 15 -17.60 35.98 4.16
CA SER A 15 -18.77 35.40 3.54
C SER A 15 -18.69 33.86 3.49
N THR A 16 -19.79 33.21 3.78
CA THR A 16 -20.02 31.75 3.59
C THR A 16 -19.61 31.25 2.21
N VAL A 17 -19.42 32.12 1.24
CA VAL A 17 -18.95 31.86 -0.13
C VAL A 17 -17.45 31.57 -0.16
N THR A 18 -16.60 32.32 0.56
CA THR A 18 -15.16 32.12 0.59
C THR A 18 -14.79 30.85 1.36
N GLU A 19 -15.47 30.56 2.47
CA GLU A 19 -15.34 29.28 3.19
C GLU A 19 -15.77 28.09 2.32
N GLY A 20 -16.84 28.26 1.53
CA GLY A 20 -17.31 27.25 0.60
C GLY A 20 -16.28 26.94 -0.51
N VAL A 21 -15.60 27.96 -1.04
CA VAL A 21 -14.53 27.77 -2.03
C VAL A 21 -13.36 26.98 -1.43
N ASP A 22 -12.90 27.36 -0.24
CA ASP A 22 -11.80 26.68 0.43
C ASP A 22 -12.15 25.22 0.74
N GLN A 23 -13.36 24.94 1.21
CA GLN A 23 -13.84 23.59 1.45
C GLN A 23 -13.85 22.74 0.16
N HIS A 24 -14.29 23.29 -0.97
CA HIS A 24 -14.29 22.56 -2.24
C HIS A 24 -12.88 22.30 -2.77
N VAL A 25 -11.97 23.26 -2.66
CA VAL A 25 -10.57 23.10 -3.04
C VAL A 25 -9.90 22.05 -2.17
N HIS A 26 -10.06 22.12 -0.85
CA HIS A 26 -9.51 21.13 0.07
C HIS A 26 -10.10 19.73 -0.16
N ALA A 27 -11.40 19.62 -0.44
CA ALA A 27 -12.03 18.35 -0.78
C ALA A 27 -11.50 17.75 -2.09
N ALA A 28 -11.25 18.59 -3.10
CA ALA A 28 -10.66 18.15 -4.37
C ALA A 28 -9.22 17.67 -4.18
N ILE A 29 -8.41 18.43 -3.44
CA ILE A 29 -7.03 18.03 -3.08
C ILE A 29 -7.03 16.72 -2.28
N ALA A 30 -7.92 16.59 -1.29
CA ALA A 30 -8.03 15.37 -0.49
C ALA A 30 -8.40 14.14 -1.34
N LYS A 31 -9.29 14.32 -2.33
CA LYS A 31 -9.62 13.24 -3.28
C LYS A 31 -8.43 12.83 -4.13
N LEU A 32 -7.65 13.79 -4.64
CA LEU A 32 -6.46 13.51 -5.45
C LEU A 32 -5.35 12.82 -4.65
N ASN A 33 -5.20 13.17 -3.37
CA ASN A 33 -4.12 12.67 -2.51
C ASN A 33 -4.58 11.55 -1.55
N SER A 34 -5.73 10.93 -1.80
CA SER A 34 -6.29 9.89 -0.93
C SER A 34 -6.37 10.30 0.54
N SER A 35 -6.73 11.57 0.79
CA SER A 35 -6.80 12.21 2.12
C SER A 35 -5.45 12.37 2.85
N LEU A 36 -4.31 12.19 2.17
CA LEU A 36 -3.00 12.44 2.74
C LEU A 36 -2.67 13.93 2.69
N SER A 37 -2.15 14.48 3.80
CA SER A 37 -1.68 15.86 3.85
C SER A 37 -0.29 15.97 3.21
N LEU A 38 -0.21 16.57 2.04
CA LEU A 38 1.08 16.89 1.39
C LEU A 38 1.97 17.76 2.26
N LEU A 39 1.37 18.71 2.97
CA LEU A 39 2.11 19.60 3.88
C LEU A 39 2.77 18.81 5.02
N SER A 40 2.05 17.85 5.60
CA SER A 40 2.62 16.98 6.65
C SER A 40 3.80 16.17 6.13
N GLY A 41 3.71 15.65 4.90
CA GLY A 41 4.82 14.96 4.25
C GLY A 41 6.05 15.87 4.05
N TRP A 42 5.83 17.11 3.58
CA TRP A 42 6.90 18.09 3.40
C TRP A 42 7.56 18.48 4.73
N LEU A 43 6.78 18.72 5.78
CA LEU A 43 7.32 19.05 7.11
C LEU A 43 8.17 17.90 7.66
N ALA A 44 7.72 16.66 7.52
CA ALA A 44 8.48 15.49 7.92
C ALA A 44 9.78 15.35 7.13
N PHE A 45 9.74 15.57 5.81
CA PHE A 45 10.94 15.55 4.96
C PHE A 45 11.95 16.64 5.33
N LEU A 46 11.50 17.86 5.57
CA LEU A 46 12.36 18.98 5.98
C LEU A 46 13.00 18.72 7.36
N ASP A 47 12.23 18.20 8.32
CA ASP A 47 12.73 17.83 9.64
C ASP A 47 13.83 16.76 9.53
N TRP A 48 13.55 15.66 8.83
CA TRP A 48 14.50 14.59 8.60
C TRP A 48 15.76 15.08 7.86
N SER A 49 15.61 15.78 6.75
CA SER A 49 16.74 16.20 5.92
C SER A 49 17.63 17.23 6.63
N GLY A 50 17.01 18.16 7.39
CA GLY A 50 17.72 19.13 8.20
C GLY A 50 18.56 18.48 9.31
N HIS A 51 17.95 17.54 10.06
CA HIS A 51 18.66 16.81 11.10
C HIS A 51 19.75 15.87 10.54
N LEU A 52 19.51 15.22 9.41
CA LEU A 52 20.52 14.41 8.73
C LEU A 52 21.71 15.26 8.27
N ALA A 53 21.48 16.47 7.77
CA ALA A 53 22.53 17.36 7.32
C ALA A 53 23.49 17.78 8.46
N VAL A 54 22.96 17.91 9.68
CA VAL A 54 23.75 18.28 10.88
C VAL A 54 24.19 17.08 11.73
N SER A 55 23.96 15.85 11.26
CA SER A 55 24.32 14.59 11.93
C SER A 55 25.54 13.92 11.28
N PRO A 56 26.80 14.33 11.58
CA PRO A 56 27.99 13.79 10.92
C PRO A 56 28.18 12.29 11.17
N GLY A 57 27.85 11.79 12.36
CA GLY A 57 27.93 10.35 12.68
C GLY A 57 27.02 9.52 11.81
N LYS A 58 25.76 9.93 11.63
CA LYS A 58 24.81 9.23 10.74
C LYS A 58 25.26 9.27 9.29
N ARG A 59 25.81 10.37 8.84
CA ARG A 59 26.34 10.50 7.47
C ARG A 59 27.55 9.60 7.25
N LEU A 60 28.43 9.44 8.24
CA LEU A 60 29.55 8.48 8.18
C LEU A 60 29.04 7.05 8.11
N GLU A 61 28.10 6.67 8.97
CA GLU A 61 27.43 5.35 8.91
C GLU A 61 26.88 5.05 7.52
N LEU A 62 26.20 6.01 6.90
CA LEU A 62 25.64 5.87 5.55
C LEU A 62 26.70 5.76 4.46
N MET A 63 27.83 6.46 4.61
CA MET A 63 28.96 6.36 3.68
C MET A 63 29.67 5.00 3.81
N GLU A 64 29.89 4.52 5.03
CA GLU A 64 30.45 3.18 5.28
C GLU A 64 29.56 2.10 4.69
N LEU A 65 28.27 2.18 4.96
CA LEU A 65 27.29 1.25 4.39
C LEU A 65 27.27 1.27 2.86
N ALA A 66 27.31 2.46 2.25
CA ALA A 66 27.36 2.60 0.80
C ALA A 66 28.65 1.99 0.20
N PHE A 67 29.78 2.16 0.88
CA PHE A 67 31.05 1.58 0.47
C PHE A 67 31.05 0.05 0.58
N GLU A 68 30.56 -0.51 1.67
CA GLU A 68 30.39 -1.95 1.84
C GLU A 68 29.45 -2.55 0.76
N GLN A 69 28.34 -1.87 0.48
CA GLN A 69 27.40 -2.28 -0.54
C GLN A 69 28.01 -2.22 -1.95
N MET A 70 28.84 -1.21 -2.23
CA MET A 70 29.54 -1.10 -3.51
C MET A 70 30.57 -2.24 -3.68
N GLN A 71 31.32 -2.56 -2.63
CA GLN A 71 32.24 -3.71 -2.65
C GLN A 71 31.49 -5.03 -2.89
N TYR A 72 30.35 -5.21 -2.18
CA TYR A 72 29.49 -6.38 -2.34
C TYR A 72 29.00 -6.51 -3.78
N LEU A 73 28.45 -5.42 -4.35
CA LEU A 73 27.94 -5.38 -5.72
C LEU A 73 29.05 -5.65 -6.76
N SER A 74 30.23 -5.07 -6.57
CA SER A 74 31.41 -5.29 -7.41
C SER A 74 31.84 -6.76 -7.39
N GLY A 75 31.87 -7.39 -6.22
CA GLY A 75 32.13 -8.82 -6.05
C GLY A 75 31.09 -9.69 -6.75
N HIS A 76 29.82 -9.30 -6.66
CA HIS A 76 28.72 -10.00 -7.33
C HIS A 76 28.85 -9.93 -8.86
N ILE A 77 29.14 -8.75 -9.42
CA ILE A 77 29.40 -8.55 -10.86
C ILE A 77 30.58 -9.40 -11.32
N PHE A 78 31.68 -9.39 -10.58
CA PHE A 78 32.88 -10.16 -10.91
C PHE A 78 32.60 -11.67 -10.89
N CYS A 79 31.91 -12.18 -9.86
CA CYS A 79 31.51 -13.57 -9.76
C CYS A 79 30.59 -14.01 -10.92
N THR A 80 29.62 -13.17 -11.29
CA THR A 80 28.69 -13.50 -12.39
C THR A 80 29.40 -13.47 -13.75
N ALA A 81 30.35 -12.57 -13.96
CA ALA A 81 31.17 -12.52 -15.17
C ALA A 81 32.07 -13.75 -15.29
N LEU A 82 32.70 -14.18 -14.20
CA LEU A 82 33.52 -15.42 -14.17
C LEU A 82 32.66 -16.66 -14.42
N ALA A 83 31.48 -16.77 -13.86
CA ALA A 83 30.58 -17.89 -14.12
C ALA A 83 30.16 -17.96 -15.59
N ALA A 84 29.90 -16.80 -16.21
CA ALA A 84 29.58 -16.72 -17.64
C ALA A 84 30.74 -17.13 -18.56
N SER A 85 31.99 -16.96 -18.13
CA SER A 85 33.20 -17.37 -18.85
C SER A 85 33.63 -18.84 -18.67
N GLY A 86 32.78 -19.67 -17.97
CA GLY A 86 33.06 -21.09 -17.74
C GLY A 86 33.97 -21.38 -16.55
N GLY A 87 34.30 -20.38 -15.73
CA GLY A 87 35.01 -20.55 -14.47
C GLY A 87 34.13 -21.30 -13.43
N ARG A 88 34.75 -22.08 -12.54
CA ARG A 88 34.04 -22.69 -11.41
C ARG A 88 33.48 -21.55 -10.54
N GLY A 89 32.14 -21.38 -10.58
CA GLY A 89 31.46 -20.31 -9.89
C GLY A 89 31.71 -20.37 -8.39
N PHE A 90 32.31 -19.29 -7.86
CA PHE A 90 32.20 -18.98 -6.45
C PHE A 90 30.70 -18.74 -6.15
N PHE A 91 30.25 -19.17 -4.97
CA PHE A 91 28.89 -18.94 -4.53
C PHE A 91 28.60 -17.42 -4.54
N CYS A 92 27.93 -16.95 -5.57
CA CYS A 92 27.37 -15.61 -5.58
C CYS A 92 26.28 -15.57 -4.50
N LEU A 93 26.38 -14.61 -3.59
CA LEU A 93 25.43 -14.47 -2.50
C LEU A 93 24.03 -14.26 -3.09
N PHE A 94 23.12 -15.18 -2.78
CA PHE A 94 21.73 -15.10 -3.20
C PHE A 94 20.96 -14.08 -2.34
N PRO A 95 19.91 -13.45 -2.90
CA PRO A 95 19.04 -12.59 -2.11
C PRO A 95 18.44 -13.34 -0.93
N ARG A 96 18.04 -12.60 0.10
CA ARG A 96 17.33 -13.19 1.22
C ARG A 96 16.11 -13.96 0.68
N SER A 97 16.02 -15.25 1.00
CA SER A 97 14.98 -16.18 0.56
C SER A 97 13.54 -15.76 0.97
N THR A 98 13.42 -14.71 1.76
CA THR A 98 12.16 -14.18 2.30
C THR A 98 11.46 -13.17 1.38
N ASP A 99 12.15 -12.59 0.39
CA ASP A 99 11.52 -11.62 -0.51
C ASP A 99 10.78 -12.32 -1.65
N HIS A 100 9.47 -12.31 -1.54
CA HIS A 100 8.58 -12.97 -2.49
C HIS A 100 8.62 -12.38 -3.90
N ARG A 101 9.03 -11.12 -4.04
CA ARG A 101 9.10 -10.42 -5.34
C ARG A 101 10.10 -11.07 -6.30
N PHE A 102 11.14 -11.71 -5.76
CA PHE A 102 12.30 -12.19 -6.49
C PHE A 102 12.51 -13.70 -6.36
N ARG A 103 11.44 -14.49 -6.14
CA ARG A 103 11.52 -15.94 -5.94
C ARG A 103 11.71 -16.75 -7.22
N ALA A 104 11.26 -16.23 -8.36
CA ALA A 104 11.29 -16.96 -9.61
C ALA A 104 12.73 -17.14 -10.11
N GLU A 105 13.01 -18.28 -10.77
CA GLU A 105 14.36 -18.63 -11.23
C GLU A 105 14.91 -17.64 -12.27
N GLU A 106 14.05 -16.99 -13.02
CA GLU A 106 14.40 -16.00 -14.03
C GLU A 106 15.18 -14.81 -13.42
N TRP A 107 14.95 -14.48 -12.15
CA TRP A 107 15.69 -13.45 -11.44
C TRP A 107 17.17 -13.79 -11.21
N HIS A 108 17.56 -15.07 -11.29
CA HIS A 108 18.95 -15.49 -11.12
C HIS A 108 19.79 -15.32 -12.38
N ARG A 109 19.16 -14.96 -13.51
CA ARG A 109 19.84 -14.76 -14.79
C ARG A 109 20.32 -13.31 -14.94
N TRP A 110 21.47 -13.13 -15.58
CA TRP A 110 21.95 -11.80 -15.95
C TRP A 110 21.01 -11.18 -17.01
N PRO A 111 20.69 -9.87 -16.96
CA PRO A 111 21.10 -8.83 -15.99
C PRO A 111 20.17 -8.71 -14.75
N PHE A 112 19.13 -9.51 -14.64
CA PHE A 112 18.07 -9.39 -13.63
C PHE A 112 18.58 -9.65 -12.21
N ASN A 113 19.54 -10.55 -12.04
CA ASN A 113 20.20 -10.78 -10.76
C ASN A 113 20.92 -9.53 -10.26
N LEU A 114 21.53 -8.75 -11.14
CA LEU A 114 22.18 -7.49 -10.79
C LEU A 114 21.14 -6.42 -10.42
N MET A 115 20.05 -6.30 -11.20
CA MET A 115 18.96 -5.36 -10.92
C MET A 115 18.33 -5.64 -9.56
N GLN A 116 18.06 -6.90 -9.26
CA GLN A 116 17.54 -7.35 -7.97
C GLN A 116 18.47 -7.00 -6.81
N GLN A 117 19.75 -7.34 -6.92
CA GLN A 117 20.73 -7.06 -5.87
C GLN A 117 20.88 -5.55 -5.65
N SER A 118 21.01 -4.78 -6.71
CA SER A 118 21.10 -3.30 -6.61
C SER A 118 19.89 -2.70 -5.92
N PHE A 119 18.69 -3.20 -6.23
CA PHE A 119 17.45 -2.75 -5.61
C PHE A 119 17.41 -3.09 -4.11
N LEU A 120 17.74 -4.31 -3.71
CA LEU A 120 17.75 -4.72 -2.31
C LEU A 120 18.78 -3.95 -1.47
N LEU A 121 19.94 -3.64 -2.06
CA LEU A 121 20.94 -2.80 -1.41
C LEU A 121 20.44 -1.36 -1.25
N ALA A 122 19.81 -0.79 -2.28
CA ALA A 122 19.20 0.53 -2.20
C ALA A 122 18.08 0.58 -1.13
N GLU A 123 17.24 -0.45 -1.07
CA GLU A 123 16.19 -0.58 -0.07
C GLU A 123 16.78 -0.60 1.37
N HIS A 124 17.86 -1.35 1.58
CA HIS A 124 18.55 -1.39 2.86
C HIS A 124 19.18 -0.03 3.20
N TRP A 125 19.84 0.63 2.24
CA TRP A 125 20.45 1.93 2.44
C TRP A 125 19.40 3.00 2.81
N TRP A 126 18.30 3.08 2.08
CA TRP A 126 17.21 4.01 2.36
C TRP A 126 16.53 3.71 3.69
N GLY A 127 16.33 2.44 4.04
CA GLY A 127 15.83 2.04 5.34
C GLY A 127 16.73 2.56 6.48
N THR A 128 18.06 2.46 6.32
CA THR A 128 19.02 2.99 7.29
C THR A 128 19.04 4.53 7.29
N ALA A 129 18.95 5.16 6.12
CA ALA A 129 19.00 6.62 5.99
C ALA A 129 17.79 7.33 6.62
N THR A 130 16.64 6.70 6.59
CA THR A 130 15.37 7.28 7.06
C THR A 130 15.03 6.93 8.50
N THR A 131 15.87 6.16 9.19
CA THR A 131 15.63 5.75 10.58
C THR A 131 16.78 6.14 11.50
N LYS A 132 16.46 6.36 12.78
CA LYS A 132 17.44 6.66 13.84
C LYS A 132 18.31 7.88 13.52
N VAL A 133 17.76 8.90 12.90
CA VAL A 133 18.42 10.20 12.72
C VAL A 133 18.17 11.03 13.97
N TRP A 134 19.25 11.42 14.64
CA TRP A 134 19.17 12.18 15.89
C TRP A 134 18.46 13.52 15.70
N GLY A 135 17.49 13.79 16.57
CA GLY A 135 16.71 15.05 16.58
C GLY A 135 15.40 14.99 15.79
N VAL A 136 15.22 14.02 14.91
CA VAL A 136 13.97 13.81 14.20
C VAL A 136 12.91 13.27 15.15
N SER A 137 11.69 13.81 15.08
CA SER A 137 10.58 13.30 15.89
C SER A 137 10.14 11.90 15.40
N ASP A 138 9.71 11.03 16.32
CA ASP A 138 9.22 9.67 15.98
C ASP A 138 8.08 9.69 14.96
N HIS A 139 7.26 10.75 14.96
CA HIS A 139 6.17 10.92 13.99
C HIS A 139 6.71 11.17 12.58
N HIS A 140 7.66 12.08 12.45
CA HIS A 140 8.29 12.41 11.16
C HIS A 140 9.15 11.26 10.64
N GLU A 141 9.89 10.56 11.51
CA GLU A 141 10.65 9.37 11.14
C GLU A 141 9.73 8.31 10.50
N ARG A 142 8.57 8.03 11.11
CA ARG A 142 7.59 7.10 10.54
C ARG A 142 7.05 7.54 9.19
N ILE A 143 6.75 8.83 9.02
CA ILE A 143 6.27 9.37 7.74
C ILE A 143 7.34 9.21 6.66
N VAL A 144 8.58 9.63 6.94
CA VAL A 144 9.66 9.61 5.95
C VAL A 144 10.06 8.18 5.60
N SER A 145 10.24 7.30 6.59
CA SER A 145 10.61 5.90 6.35
C SER A 145 9.51 5.14 5.60
N PHE A 146 8.24 5.36 5.95
CA PHE A 146 7.12 4.79 5.22
C PHE A 146 7.06 5.29 3.78
N THR A 147 7.20 6.62 3.58
CA THR A 147 7.16 7.21 2.22
C THR A 147 8.32 6.71 1.36
N ALA A 148 9.53 6.65 1.91
CA ALA A 148 10.69 6.11 1.21
C ALA A 148 10.46 4.64 0.80
N ARG A 149 9.89 3.83 1.72
CA ARG A 149 9.54 2.44 1.42
C ARG A 149 8.51 2.33 0.31
N GLN A 150 7.44 3.14 0.34
CA GLN A 150 6.42 3.13 -0.72
C GLN A 150 7.00 3.53 -2.08
N LEU A 151 7.88 4.54 -2.12
CA LEU A 151 8.55 4.93 -3.35
C LEU A 151 9.45 3.80 -3.90
N LEU A 152 10.23 3.16 -3.04
CA LEU A 152 11.04 2.01 -3.44
C LEU A 152 10.17 0.86 -3.96
N ASP A 153 9.07 0.55 -3.29
CA ASP A 153 8.14 -0.49 -3.73
C ASP A 153 7.54 -0.16 -5.12
N ILE A 154 7.18 1.10 -5.39
CA ILE A 154 6.70 1.54 -6.71
C ILE A 154 7.78 1.32 -7.79
N PHE A 155 9.03 1.68 -7.50
CA PHE A 155 10.16 1.55 -8.43
C PHE A 155 10.87 0.19 -8.37
N SER A 156 10.28 -0.79 -7.69
CA SER A 156 10.83 -2.14 -7.66
C SER A 156 10.96 -2.71 -9.10
N PRO A 157 12.09 -3.34 -9.44
CA PRO A 157 12.25 -3.99 -10.74
C PRO A 157 11.17 -5.01 -11.05
N SER A 158 10.54 -5.59 -10.02
CA SER A 158 9.43 -6.53 -10.18
C SER A 158 8.16 -5.91 -10.77
N ASN A 159 8.01 -4.58 -10.72
CA ASN A 159 6.85 -3.87 -11.24
C ASN A 159 7.04 -3.38 -12.70
N GLY A 160 8.27 -3.36 -13.18
CA GLY A 160 8.57 -2.84 -14.52
C GLY A 160 8.42 -3.90 -15.59
N LEU A 161 7.77 -3.56 -16.71
CA LEU A 161 7.59 -4.48 -17.84
C LEU A 161 8.94 -4.97 -18.40
N LEU A 162 9.93 -4.07 -18.53
CA LEU A 162 11.24 -4.38 -19.09
C LEU A 162 12.25 -4.87 -18.05
N THR A 163 11.93 -4.75 -16.77
CA THR A 163 12.83 -5.12 -15.66
C THR A 163 12.41 -6.40 -14.94
N ASN A 164 11.17 -6.86 -15.17
CA ASN A 164 10.68 -8.10 -14.59
C ASN A 164 10.86 -9.28 -15.58
N PRO A 165 11.81 -10.21 -15.32
CA PRO A 165 12.10 -11.31 -16.23
C PRO A 165 10.93 -12.29 -16.40
N VAL A 166 10.08 -12.44 -15.39
CA VAL A 166 8.90 -13.32 -15.45
C VAL A 166 7.87 -12.74 -16.44
N LEU A 167 7.64 -11.41 -16.37
CA LEU A 167 6.75 -10.74 -17.32
C LEU A 167 7.30 -10.76 -18.74
N LEU A 168 8.61 -10.55 -18.91
CA LEU A 168 9.27 -10.63 -20.21
C LEU A 168 9.15 -12.02 -20.81
N HIS A 169 9.41 -13.07 -20.01
CA HIS A 169 9.28 -14.44 -20.48
C HIS A 169 7.85 -14.75 -20.92
N HIS A 170 6.87 -14.44 -20.06
CA HIS A 170 5.46 -14.64 -20.38
C HIS A 170 5.01 -13.83 -21.62
N SER A 171 5.50 -12.59 -21.76
CA SER A 171 5.16 -11.76 -22.94
C SER A 171 5.76 -12.29 -24.22
N THR A 172 6.98 -12.86 -24.18
CA THR A 172 7.58 -13.50 -25.35
C THR A 172 6.84 -14.78 -25.74
N GLU A 173 6.46 -15.61 -24.78
CA GLU A 173 5.67 -16.83 -25.04
C GLU A 173 4.28 -16.50 -25.62
N ALA A 174 3.63 -15.46 -25.11
CA ALA A 174 2.32 -15.01 -25.60
C ALA A 174 2.39 -14.18 -26.89
N GLY A 175 3.59 -13.95 -27.47
CA GLY A 175 3.76 -13.09 -28.63
C GLY A 175 3.29 -11.64 -28.40
N GLY A 176 3.29 -11.17 -27.18
CA GLY A 176 2.83 -9.84 -26.78
C GLY A 176 1.30 -9.69 -26.61
N LEU A 177 0.52 -10.73 -26.88
CA LEU A 177 -0.96 -10.66 -26.77
C LEU A 177 -1.45 -10.37 -25.36
N ASN A 178 -0.71 -10.81 -24.33
CA ASN A 178 -1.01 -10.51 -22.94
C ASN A 178 -0.99 -8.98 -22.67
N LEU A 179 -0.06 -8.24 -23.32
CA LEU A 179 0.02 -6.79 -23.18
C LEU A 179 -1.16 -6.09 -23.86
N LEU A 180 -1.58 -6.57 -25.03
CA LEU A 180 -2.77 -6.07 -25.71
C LEU A 180 -4.03 -6.31 -24.88
N HIS A 181 -4.20 -7.52 -24.35
CA HIS A 181 -5.34 -7.82 -23.46
C HIS A 181 -5.32 -6.97 -22.18
N GLY A 182 -4.14 -6.80 -21.58
CA GLY A 182 -3.98 -5.92 -20.40
C GLY A 182 -4.36 -4.46 -20.71
N TYR A 183 -3.96 -3.95 -21.88
CA TYR A 183 -4.33 -2.60 -22.33
C TYR A 183 -5.84 -2.46 -22.53
N LEU A 184 -6.49 -3.43 -23.20
CA LEU A 184 -7.93 -3.41 -23.41
C LEU A 184 -8.71 -3.48 -22.08
N ASN A 185 -8.24 -4.31 -21.13
CA ASN A 185 -8.82 -4.37 -19.79
C ASN A 185 -8.70 -3.02 -19.07
N ALA A 186 -7.51 -2.38 -19.12
CA ALA A 186 -7.32 -1.06 -18.52
C ALA A 186 -8.23 0.01 -19.13
N LEU A 187 -8.52 -0.05 -20.44
CA LEU A 187 -9.47 0.85 -21.08
C LEU A 187 -10.91 0.60 -20.63
N ASP A 188 -11.31 -0.67 -20.47
CA ASP A 188 -12.63 -1.00 -19.95
C ASP A 188 -12.79 -0.55 -18.49
N ASP A 189 -11.79 -0.78 -17.65
CA ASP A 189 -11.76 -0.32 -16.25
C ASP A 189 -11.87 1.22 -16.16
N LEU A 190 -11.12 1.93 -17.00
CA LEU A 190 -11.19 3.40 -17.06
C LEU A 190 -12.59 3.87 -17.50
N LYS A 191 -13.18 3.22 -18.52
CA LYS A 191 -14.54 3.52 -18.97
C LYS A 191 -15.55 3.30 -17.84
N ARG A 192 -15.47 2.16 -17.13
CA ARG A 192 -16.34 1.84 -16.00
C ARG A 192 -16.19 2.87 -14.87
N LEU A 193 -14.95 3.26 -14.55
CA LEU A 193 -14.67 4.28 -13.54
C LEU A 193 -15.34 5.63 -13.90
N VAL A 194 -15.18 6.09 -15.14
CA VAL A 194 -15.74 7.38 -15.61
C VAL A 194 -17.26 7.34 -15.68
N THR A 195 -17.84 6.19 -16.06
CA THR A 195 -19.31 6.04 -16.18
C THR A 195 -19.97 5.62 -14.87
N GLY A 196 -19.21 5.42 -13.79
CA GLY A 196 -19.74 4.98 -12.49
C GLY A 196 -20.27 3.54 -12.50
N GLN A 197 -19.84 2.73 -13.47
CA GLN A 197 -20.19 1.31 -13.52
C GLN A 197 -19.31 0.51 -12.54
N PRO A 198 -19.86 -0.60 -11.97
CA PRO A 198 -19.06 -1.46 -11.12
C PRO A 198 -17.91 -2.13 -11.91
N PRO A 199 -16.82 -2.54 -11.23
CA PRO A 199 -15.72 -3.26 -11.87
C PRO A 199 -16.20 -4.52 -12.59
N ALA A 200 -15.52 -4.92 -13.66
CA ALA A 200 -15.84 -6.13 -14.41
C ALA A 200 -15.79 -7.38 -13.53
N GLY A 201 -16.76 -8.29 -13.68
CA GLY A 201 -16.86 -9.52 -12.89
C GLY A 201 -17.56 -9.36 -11.54
N THR A 202 -17.92 -8.14 -11.13
CA THR A 202 -18.71 -7.93 -9.91
C THR A 202 -20.20 -8.19 -10.10
N GLU A 203 -20.64 -8.26 -11.34
CA GLU A 203 -22.04 -8.52 -11.73
C GLU A 203 -22.53 -9.92 -11.25
N ASP A 204 -21.60 -10.85 -11.10
CA ASP A 204 -21.87 -12.20 -10.64
C ASP A 204 -22.08 -12.29 -9.12
N PHE A 205 -21.74 -11.22 -8.36
CA PHE A 205 -21.84 -11.19 -6.91
C PHE A 205 -23.02 -10.33 -6.46
N VAL A 206 -24.12 -10.99 -6.13
CA VAL A 206 -25.36 -10.32 -5.72
C VAL A 206 -25.70 -10.67 -4.27
N VAL A 207 -25.77 -9.65 -3.43
CA VAL A 207 -26.15 -9.80 -2.02
C VAL A 207 -27.57 -10.35 -1.92
N GLY A 208 -27.75 -11.39 -1.11
CA GLY A 208 -29.02 -12.11 -0.95
C GLY A 208 -29.27 -13.21 -1.99
N ARG A 209 -28.41 -13.33 -3.03
CA ARG A 209 -28.51 -14.38 -4.04
C ARG A 209 -27.37 -15.41 -3.94
N ASN A 210 -26.13 -14.95 -3.86
CA ASN A 210 -24.92 -15.78 -3.75
C ASN A 210 -23.91 -15.21 -2.75
N VAL A 211 -24.15 -14.00 -2.24
CA VAL A 211 -23.42 -13.37 -1.14
C VAL A 211 -24.45 -13.07 -0.04
N ALA A 212 -24.11 -13.26 1.22
CA ALA A 212 -24.99 -13.06 2.37
C ALA A 212 -26.30 -13.87 2.26
N ILE A 213 -26.17 -15.15 1.99
CA ILE A 213 -27.32 -16.04 1.77
C ILE A 213 -27.78 -16.78 3.03
N THR A 214 -27.08 -16.67 4.15
CA THR A 214 -27.48 -17.31 5.39
C THR A 214 -28.84 -16.79 5.85
N PRO A 215 -29.83 -17.67 6.05
CA PRO A 215 -31.19 -17.24 6.38
C PRO A 215 -31.26 -16.47 7.69
N GLY A 216 -31.97 -15.35 7.69
CA GLY A 216 -32.18 -14.53 8.88
C GLY A 216 -33.33 -13.54 8.71
N LYS A 217 -33.69 -12.86 9.78
CA LYS A 217 -34.75 -11.85 9.82
C LYS A 217 -34.26 -10.61 10.51
N VAL A 218 -34.64 -9.43 10.00
CA VAL A 218 -34.43 -8.16 10.72
C VAL A 218 -35.43 -8.10 11.89
N VAL A 219 -34.92 -8.18 13.09
CA VAL A 219 -35.72 -8.17 14.33
C VAL A 219 -35.81 -6.80 15.00
N LEU A 220 -34.87 -5.89 14.66
CA LEU A 220 -34.88 -4.51 15.10
C LEU A 220 -34.32 -3.63 13.99
N ARG A 221 -34.98 -2.47 13.79
CA ARG A 221 -34.51 -1.43 12.86
C ARG A 221 -34.68 -0.07 13.51
N ASN A 222 -33.65 0.76 13.43
CA ASN A 222 -33.74 2.17 13.76
C ASN A 222 -33.04 3.01 12.68
N ARG A 223 -32.81 4.31 12.93
CA ARG A 223 -32.16 5.21 11.96
C ARG A 223 -30.70 4.83 11.62
N LEU A 224 -30.01 4.10 12.49
CA LEU A 224 -28.58 3.83 12.39
C LEU A 224 -28.26 2.37 12.10
N ILE A 225 -29.04 1.45 12.62
CA ILE A 225 -28.76 0.01 12.54
C ILE A 225 -29.98 -0.82 12.20
N GLU A 226 -29.71 -1.97 11.61
CA GLU A 226 -30.62 -3.11 11.53
C GLU A 226 -29.99 -4.29 12.25
N LEU A 227 -30.72 -4.93 13.15
CA LEU A 227 -30.30 -6.15 13.83
C LEU A 227 -30.87 -7.35 13.10
N ILE A 228 -30.03 -8.23 12.61
CA ILE A 228 -30.41 -9.45 11.95
C ILE A 228 -30.27 -10.62 12.91
N GLN A 229 -31.32 -11.36 13.11
CA GLN A 229 -31.30 -12.65 13.80
C GLN A 229 -31.25 -13.76 12.76
N TYR A 230 -30.15 -14.50 12.76
CA TYR A 230 -29.99 -15.65 11.85
C TYR A 230 -30.71 -16.87 12.36
N THR A 231 -31.22 -17.68 11.44
CA THR A 231 -31.90 -18.92 11.75
C THR A 231 -30.88 -20.00 12.11
N PRO A 232 -31.03 -20.71 13.25
CA PRO A 232 -30.15 -21.81 13.60
C PRO A 232 -30.14 -22.89 12.50
N THR A 233 -28.99 -23.49 12.25
CA THR A 233 -28.83 -24.63 11.33
C THR A 233 -29.01 -25.98 12.02
N THR A 234 -29.14 -25.99 13.35
CA THR A 234 -29.34 -27.16 14.20
C THR A 234 -30.74 -27.18 14.79
N GLU A 235 -31.27 -28.38 15.13
CA GLU A 235 -32.58 -28.53 15.76
C GLU A 235 -32.67 -27.83 17.12
N LYS A 236 -31.56 -27.72 17.83
CA LYS A 236 -31.47 -27.06 19.14
C LYS A 236 -30.36 -26.02 19.11
N ALA A 237 -30.64 -24.87 19.66
CA ALA A 237 -29.66 -23.79 19.85
C ALA A 237 -29.56 -23.47 21.35
N PHE A 238 -28.44 -22.92 21.76
CA PHE A 238 -28.26 -22.39 23.11
C PHE A 238 -29.17 -21.17 23.31
N PRO A 239 -29.69 -20.95 24.52
CA PRO A 239 -30.55 -19.80 24.76
C PRO A 239 -29.80 -18.46 24.77
N GLU A 240 -28.49 -18.50 25.03
CA GLU A 240 -27.64 -17.31 25.04
C GLU A 240 -27.27 -16.91 23.62
N PRO A 241 -27.69 -15.72 23.15
CA PRO A 241 -27.34 -15.26 21.81
C PRO A 241 -25.89 -14.75 21.72
N VAL A 242 -25.24 -14.98 20.62
CA VAL A 242 -23.97 -14.35 20.28
C VAL A 242 -24.25 -13.08 19.46
N LEU A 243 -23.91 -11.93 20.00
CA LEU A 243 -24.00 -10.65 19.29
C LEU A 243 -22.72 -10.38 18.51
N ILE A 244 -22.82 -10.28 17.19
CA ILE A 244 -21.72 -9.89 16.33
C ILE A 244 -21.89 -8.43 15.91
N VAL A 245 -20.92 -7.59 16.26
CA VAL A 245 -20.86 -6.20 15.84
C VAL A 245 -19.72 -6.08 14.79
N PRO A 246 -20.05 -6.03 13.50
CA PRO A 246 -19.02 -5.91 12.45
C PRO A 246 -18.35 -4.54 12.52
N ALA A 247 -17.12 -4.44 12.03
CA ALA A 247 -16.45 -3.16 11.87
C ALA A 247 -17.30 -2.22 11.00
N TRP A 248 -17.58 -1.00 11.49
CA TRP A 248 -18.47 -0.03 10.82
C TRP A 248 -17.97 0.42 9.43
N ILE A 249 -16.68 0.21 9.13
CA ILE A 249 -16.07 0.48 7.81
C ILE A 249 -16.28 -0.66 6.80
N MET A 250 -16.78 -1.81 7.25
CA MET A 250 -16.99 -3.00 6.42
C MET A 250 -18.47 -3.19 6.12
N LYS A 251 -18.75 -3.86 5.01
CA LYS A 251 -20.12 -4.31 4.72
C LYS A 251 -20.48 -5.47 5.63
N TYR A 252 -21.73 -5.53 6.10
CA TYR A 252 -22.19 -6.58 7.02
C TYR A 252 -21.94 -8.01 6.46
N TYR A 253 -21.98 -8.17 5.16
CA TYR A 253 -21.81 -9.45 4.50
C TYR A 253 -20.36 -9.95 4.40
N ILE A 254 -19.37 -9.18 4.92
CA ILE A 254 -17.98 -9.65 4.96
C ILE A 254 -17.83 -10.96 5.77
N LEU A 255 -18.74 -11.20 6.70
CA LEU A 255 -18.79 -12.41 7.51
C LEU A 255 -19.62 -13.54 6.89
N ASP A 256 -20.22 -13.31 5.72
CA ASP A 256 -21.08 -14.26 5.00
C ASP A 256 -20.87 -14.14 3.47
N LEU A 257 -19.61 -14.33 3.02
CA LEU A 257 -19.23 -14.13 1.62
C LEU A 257 -19.67 -15.28 0.72
N SER A 258 -19.58 -16.50 1.20
CA SER A 258 -19.99 -17.69 0.44
C SER A 258 -20.34 -18.83 1.40
N PRO A 259 -21.00 -19.91 0.94
CA PRO A 259 -21.30 -21.06 1.79
C PRO A 259 -20.09 -21.71 2.46
N GLN A 260 -18.90 -21.58 1.86
CA GLN A 260 -17.64 -22.11 2.37
C GLN A 260 -16.84 -21.08 3.18
N ASN A 261 -17.16 -19.80 3.02
CA ASN A 261 -16.50 -18.68 3.70
C ASN A 261 -17.54 -17.81 4.40
N SER A 262 -18.19 -18.38 5.42
CA SER A 262 -19.20 -17.74 6.24
C SER A 262 -18.99 -18.05 7.71
N LEU A 263 -18.63 -17.04 8.50
CA LEU A 263 -18.63 -17.13 9.96
C LEU A 263 -20.06 -17.24 10.50
N ILE A 264 -21.02 -16.65 9.79
CA ILE A 264 -22.43 -16.62 10.21
C ILE A 264 -23.07 -18.01 10.10
N LYS A 265 -22.67 -18.78 9.11
CA LYS A 265 -23.19 -20.15 8.89
C LYS A 265 -22.56 -21.15 9.87
N TYR A 266 -21.36 -20.88 10.34
CA TYR A 266 -20.62 -21.76 11.27
C TYR A 266 -21.30 -21.79 12.63
#